data_5a880e59feac6f8758a97c0593dc50b7
#
_entry.id   5a880e59feac6f8758a97c0593dc50b7
#
_cell.length_a   1.000
_cell.length_b   1.000
_cell.length_c   1.000
_cell.angle_alpha   90.00
_cell.angle_beta   90.00
_cell.angle_gamma   90.00
#
_symmetry.space_group_name_H-M   'P 1'
#
loop_
_entity.id
_entity.type
_entity.pdbx_description
1 polymer ?
#
loop_
_entity_poly.entity_id
_entity_poly.type
_entity_poly.pdbx_seq_one_letter_code
_entity_poly.pdbx_strand_id
1 'polypeptide(L)'
;MKKVLKFLVMLFLFIPLVACSTIERNVEIVRTQWDSSDVQGQFYIIDSADELNEYVSVENCMKLSNAVEKYDESFFEDKTLVFVLLSEGSGSVSHKVRSINFNNGVLKVKVKRKVPEIGTCDMAEWTVMFEISKEEASSIVDTKLVLV
;
A
#
# COMPACT_ATOMS: atom_id res chain seq x y z
N MET A 1 -34.21 -44.34 1.75
CA MET A 1 -32.86 -44.04 2.22
C MET A 1 -31.87 -43.64 1.12
N LYS A 2 -31.82 -44.28 -0.06
CA LYS A 2 -30.88 -43.96 -1.15
C LYS A 2 -31.11 -42.58 -1.81
N LYS A 3 -32.32 -42.01 -1.81
CA LYS A 3 -32.63 -40.70 -2.38
C LYS A 3 -32.21 -39.51 -1.49
N VAL A 4 -32.25 -39.69 -0.17
CA VAL A 4 -31.85 -38.65 0.81
C VAL A 4 -30.32 -38.47 0.81
N LEU A 5 -29.59 -39.59 0.66
CA LEU A 5 -28.12 -39.56 0.59
C LEU A 5 -27.61 -38.84 -0.65
N LYS A 6 -28.30 -38.95 -1.80
CA LYS A 6 -27.92 -38.20 -3.02
C LYS A 6 -28.15 -36.69 -2.88
N PHE A 7 -29.16 -36.28 -2.13
CA PHE A 7 -29.43 -34.85 -1.88
C PHE A 7 -28.41 -34.25 -0.92
N LEU A 8 -27.93 -34.99 0.06
CA LEU A 8 -26.92 -34.53 1.01
C LEU A 8 -25.53 -34.35 0.37
N VAL A 9 -25.19 -35.23 -0.59
CA VAL A 9 -23.92 -35.12 -1.34
C VAL A 9 -23.93 -33.90 -2.30
N MET A 10 -25.08 -33.53 -2.84
CA MET A 10 -25.21 -32.39 -3.75
C MET A 10 -25.18 -31.04 -3.00
N LEU A 11 -25.54 -31.00 -1.71
CA LEU A 11 -25.49 -29.80 -0.88
C LEU A 11 -24.05 -29.44 -0.44
N PHE A 12 -23.15 -30.41 -0.37
CA PHE A 12 -21.74 -30.19 -0.02
C PHE A 12 -20.88 -29.61 -1.16
N LEU A 13 -21.37 -29.60 -2.41
CA LEU A 13 -20.64 -29.09 -3.57
C LEU A 13 -20.76 -27.58 -3.76
N PHE A 14 -21.53 -26.88 -2.93
CA PHE A 14 -21.67 -25.42 -2.93
C PHE A 14 -20.99 -24.73 -1.75
N ILE A 15 -19.88 -25.25 -1.26
CA ILE A 15 -19.00 -24.46 -0.40
C ILE A 15 -18.27 -23.51 -1.37
N PRO A 16 -18.58 -22.19 -1.39
CA PRO A 16 -17.76 -21.26 -2.15
C PRO A 16 -16.37 -21.34 -1.54
N LEU A 17 -15.43 -21.84 -2.32
CA LEU A 17 -14.01 -21.59 -2.07
C LEU A 17 -13.87 -20.06 -2.10
N VAL A 18 -13.95 -19.44 -0.93
CA VAL A 18 -13.46 -18.08 -0.73
C VAL A 18 -11.96 -18.20 -0.95
N ALA A 19 -11.57 -18.18 -2.22
CA ALA A 19 -10.19 -17.99 -2.60
C ALA A 19 -9.79 -16.63 -2.02
N CYS A 20 -9.02 -16.65 -0.95
CA CYS A 20 -8.30 -15.48 -0.49
C CYS A 20 -7.31 -15.13 -1.62
N SER A 21 -7.78 -14.40 -2.62
CA SER A 21 -6.93 -13.89 -3.68
C SER A 21 -6.01 -12.87 -3.04
N THR A 22 -4.79 -13.28 -2.76
CA THR A 22 -3.69 -12.32 -2.58
C THR A 22 -3.53 -11.62 -3.92
N ILE A 23 -4.18 -10.46 -4.07
CA ILE A 23 -3.97 -9.61 -5.22
C ILE A 23 -2.50 -9.18 -5.13
N GLU A 24 -1.70 -9.62 -6.08
CA GLU A 24 -0.33 -9.15 -6.24
C GLU A 24 -0.41 -7.67 -6.59
N ARG A 25 -0.18 -6.80 -5.61
CA ARG A 25 -0.20 -5.35 -5.80
C ARG A 25 1.15 -4.91 -6.34
N ASN A 26 1.13 -4.03 -7.33
CA ASN A 26 2.34 -3.36 -7.77
C ASN A 26 2.79 -2.40 -6.65
N VAL A 27 3.96 -2.69 -6.06
CA VAL A 27 4.48 -1.94 -4.91
C VAL A 27 5.85 -1.39 -5.26
N GLU A 28 6.00 -0.09 -5.14
CA GLU A 28 7.27 0.61 -5.29
C GLU A 28 7.70 1.21 -3.95
N ILE A 29 9.00 1.27 -3.69
CA ILE A 29 9.57 1.96 -2.52
C ILE A 29 10.60 2.94 -3.05
N VAL A 30 10.32 4.22 -2.87
CA VAL A 30 11.17 5.32 -3.35
C VAL A 30 11.76 6.04 -2.16
N ARG A 31 13.09 6.28 -2.18
CA ARG A 31 13.70 7.17 -1.21
C ARG A 31 13.34 8.60 -1.57
N THR A 32 12.65 9.27 -0.68
CA THR A 32 12.23 10.67 -0.82
C THR A 32 13.18 11.62 -0.08
N GLN A 33 12.95 12.90 -0.17
CA GLN A 33 13.75 13.88 0.55
C GLN A 33 13.30 13.88 2.03
N TRP A 34 14.27 13.94 2.96
CA TRP A 34 13.96 14.13 4.37
C TRP A 34 13.29 15.48 4.57
N ASP A 35 12.11 15.46 5.14
CA ASP A 35 11.46 16.61 5.74
C ASP A 35 11.58 16.47 7.27
N SER A 36 11.78 17.56 7.99
CA SER A 36 11.97 17.59 9.44
C SER A 36 10.72 17.17 10.25
N SER A 37 9.64 16.83 9.59
CA SER A 37 8.38 16.39 10.19
C SER A 37 8.44 14.93 10.66
N ASP A 38 7.72 14.59 11.71
CA ASP A 38 7.49 13.20 12.13
C ASP A 38 6.40 12.57 11.26
N VAL A 39 6.82 12.03 10.11
CA VAL A 39 5.92 11.47 9.10
C VAL A 39 5.76 9.95 9.18
N GLN A 40 6.38 9.32 10.19
CA GLN A 40 6.36 7.86 10.32
C GLN A 40 4.95 7.29 10.31
N GLY A 41 4.62 6.52 9.27
CA GLY A 41 3.34 5.83 9.15
C GLY A 41 2.18 6.73 8.72
N GLN A 42 2.42 7.93 8.21
CA GLN A 42 1.38 8.72 7.56
C GLN A 42 0.97 8.06 6.25
N PHE A 43 -0.33 8.07 5.98
CA PHE A 43 -0.92 7.56 4.76
C PHE A 43 -1.55 8.71 3.98
N TYR A 44 -1.28 8.74 2.68
CA TYR A 44 -1.95 9.61 1.73
C TYR A 44 -2.69 8.75 0.71
N ILE A 45 -3.94 9.07 0.48
CA ILE A 45 -4.81 8.40 -0.48
C ILE A 45 -5.05 9.40 -1.60
N ILE A 46 -4.49 9.14 -2.76
CA ILE A 46 -4.47 10.03 -3.91
C ILE A 46 -5.48 9.53 -4.94
N ASP A 47 -6.50 10.31 -5.19
CA ASP A 47 -7.67 9.90 -5.98
C ASP A 47 -7.73 10.51 -7.39
N SER A 48 -6.82 11.45 -7.71
CA SER A 48 -6.76 12.12 -9.00
C SER A 48 -5.34 12.47 -9.42
N ALA A 49 -5.15 12.72 -10.71
CA ALA A 49 -3.88 13.20 -11.25
C ALA A 49 -3.52 14.59 -10.73
N ASP A 50 -4.51 15.47 -10.53
CA ASP A 50 -4.30 16.80 -9.97
C ASP A 50 -3.80 16.72 -8.53
N GLU A 51 -4.40 15.87 -7.69
CA GLU A 51 -3.97 15.64 -6.32
C GLU A 51 -2.55 15.06 -6.25
N LEU A 52 -2.21 14.14 -7.16
CA LEU A 52 -0.84 13.62 -7.29
C LEU A 52 0.15 14.72 -7.65
N ASN A 53 -0.19 15.57 -8.62
CA ASN A 53 0.64 16.70 -9.03
C ASN A 53 0.85 17.69 -7.88
N GLU A 54 -0.21 18.01 -7.14
CA GLU A 54 -0.14 18.88 -5.96
C GLU A 54 0.78 18.28 -4.91
N TYR A 55 0.59 17.01 -4.55
CA TYR A 55 1.42 16.30 -3.58
C TYR A 55 2.90 16.35 -3.95
N VAL A 56 3.24 15.97 -5.19
CA VAL A 56 4.64 15.94 -5.66
C VAL A 56 5.25 17.33 -5.71
N SER A 57 4.48 18.37 -6.02
CA SER A 57 4.96 19.74 -6.06
C SER A 57 5.23 20.33 -4.67
N VAL A 58 4.37 20.04 -3.70
CA VAL A 58 4.51 20.51 -2.30
C VAL A 58 5.69 19.83 -1.62
N GLU A 59 5.81 18.52 -1.77
CA GLU A 59 6.91 17.74 -1.19
C GLU A 59 8.26 18.00 -1.89
N ASN A 60 8.27 18.77 -2.98
CA ASN A 60 9.47 19.07 -3.79
C ASN A 60 10.30 17.81 -4.10
N CYS A 61 9.63 16.67 -4.26
CA CYS A 61 10.25 15.36 -4.40
C CYS A 61 10.43 14.99 -5.88
N MET A 62 11.55 15.44 -6.48
CA MET A 62 11.88 15.10 -7.87
C MET A 62 11.89 13.58 -8.14
N LYS A 63 12.07 12.74 -7.12
CA LYS A 63 12.06 11.29 -7.27
C LYS A 63 10.65 10.71 -7.45
N LEU A 64 9.63 11.45 -7.04
CA LEU A 64 8.22 11.11 -7.29
C LEU A 64 7.70 11.69 -8.62
N SER A 65 8.45 12.53 -9.31
CA SER A 65 8.05 13.08 -10.63
C SER A 65 7.76 11.99 -11.66
N ASN A 66 8.50 10.88 -11.61
CA ASN A 66 8.22 9.72 -12.47
C ASN A 66 6.86 9.07 -12.16
N ALA A 67 6.32 9.24 -10.96
CA ALA A 67 4.99 8.77 -10.62
C ALA A 67 3.91 9.59 -11.34
N VAL A 68 4.11 10.91 -11.46
CA VAL A 68 3.18 11.79 -12.20
C VAL A 68 3.07 11.38 -13.67
N GLU A 69 4.20 11.01 -14.29
CA GLU A 69 4.20 10.55 -15.69
C GLU A 69 3.54 9.16 -15.86
N LYS A 70 3.59 8.33 -14.83
CA LYS A 70 3.09 6.95 -14.86
C LYS A 70 1.59 6.86 -14.56
N TYR A 71 1.07 7.73 -13.69
CA TYR A 71 -0.29 7.70 -13.20
C TYR A 71 -1.08 8.92 -13.70
N ASP A 72 -1.69 8.75 -14.87
CA ASP A 72 -2.51 9.75 -15.54
C ASP A 72 -3.99 9.69 -15.12
N GLU A 73 -4.82 10.55 -15.71
CA GLU A 73 -6.26 10.58 -15.43
C GLU A 73 -6.94 9.23 -15.67
N SER A 74 -6.51 8.49 -16.70
CA SER A 74 -7.12 7.18 -17.04
C SER A 74 -6.85 6.13 -15.96
N PHE A 75 -5.70 6.21 -15.27
CA PHE A 75 -5.42 5.37 -14.11
C PHE A 75 -6.41 5.64 -12.97
N PHE A 76 -6.71 6.92 -12.72
CA PHE A 76 -7.57 7.33 -11.63
C PHE A 76 -9.08 7.14 -11.91
N GLU A 77 -9.48 6.65 -13.08
CA GLU A 77 -10.87 6.25 -13.32
C GLU A 77 -11.30 5.08 -12.43
N ASP A 78 -10.44 4.05 -12.30
CA ASP A 78 -10.76 2.80 -11.61
C ASP A 78 -9.91 2.55 -10.36
N LYS A 79 -8.82 3.28 -10.19
CA LYS A 79 -7.82 3.06 -9.15
C LYS A 79 -7.55 4.30 -8.32
N THR A 80 -6.94 4.05 -7.20
CA THR A 80 -6.43 5.04 -6.24
C THR A 80 -4.99 4.67 -5.92
N LEU A 81 -4.12 5.66 -5.80
CA LEU A 81 -2.74 5.49 -5.40
C LEU A 81 -2.60 5.76 -3.90
N VAL A 82 -1.91 4.88 -3.19
CA VAL A 82 -1.65 5.04 -1.75
C VAL A 82 -0.17 5.24 -1.51
N PHE A 83 0.17 6.27 -0.75
CA PHE A 83 1.51 6.52 -0.24
C PHE A 83 1.56 6.24 1.27
N VAL A 84 2.63 5.60 1.71
CA VAL A 84 2.92 5.40 3.13
C VAL A 84 4.33 5.88 3.41
N LEU A 85 4.45 6.86 4.29
CA LEU A 85 5.74 7.47 4.62
C LEU A 85 6.47 6.67 5.70
N LEU A 86 7.77 6.47 5.48
CA LEU A 86 8.69 5.81 6.40
C LEU A 86 9.86 6.74 6.69
N SER A 87 10.07 7.06 7.95
CA SER A 87 11.15 7.92 8.42
C SER A 87 12.21 7.10 9.16
N GLU A 88 13.47 7.31 8.84
CA GLU A 88 14.60 6.57 9.41
C GLU A 88 15.76 7.48 9.81
N GLY A 89 16.40 7.16 10.92
CA GLY A 89 17.62 7.84 11.38
C GLY A 89 18.87 7.52 10.56
N SER A 90 18.76 6.68 9.52
CA SER A 90 19.88 6.31 8.66
C SER A 90 19.40 5.95 7.26
N GLY A 91 20.03 6.55 6.27
CA GLY A 91 19.81 6.24 4.84
C GLY A 91 20.25 4.84 4.42
N SER A 92 20.95 4.12 5.28
CA SER A 92 21.37 2.73 5.06
C SER A 92 20.29 1.70 5.38
N VAL A 93 19.19 2.10 6.04
CA VAL A 93 18.07 1.20 6.33
C VAL A 93 17.35 0.85 5.04
N SER A 94 17.06 -0.42 4.83
CA SER A 94 16.29 -0.89 3.68
C SER A 94 14.94 -1.46 4.10
N HIS A 95 13.98 -1.34 3.19
CA HIS A 95 12.60 -1.72 3.43
C HIS A 95 12.13 -2.75 2.41
N LYS A 96 11.25 -3.65 2.85
CA LYS A 96 10.53 -4.57 1.98
C LYS A 96 9.10 -4.73 2.46
N VAL A 97 8.13 -4.43 1.61
CA VAL A 97 6.73 -4.71 1.91
C VAL A 97 6.52 -6.22 2.00
N ARG A 98 5.91 -6.67 3.08
CA ARG A 98 5.59 -8.07 3.35
C ARG A 98 4.16 -8.41 2.98
N SER A 99 3.25 -7.52 3.30
CA SER A 99 1.84 -7.67 2.94
C SER A 99 1.13 -6.33 2.98
N ILE A 100 0.14 -6.22 2.13
CA ILE A 100 -0.88 -5.18 2.15
C ILE A 100 -2.21 -5.89 2.26
N ASN A 101 -2.93 -5.65 3.34
CA ASN A 101 -4.20 -6.32 3.63
C ASN A 101 -5.27 -5.26 3.87
N PHE A 102 -6.44 -5.50 3.30
CA PHE A 102 -7.64 -4.72 3.58
C PHE A 102 -8.66 -5.63 4.24
N ASN A 103 -9.12 -5.28 5.42
CA ASN A 103 -10.11 -6.07 6.16
C ASN A 103 -10.92 -5.17 7.09
N ASN A 104 -12.25 -5.27 7.01
CA ASN A 104 -13.20 -4.50 7.83
C ASN A 104 -12.93 -2.99 7.83
N GLY A 105 -12.62 -2.42 6.66
CA GLY A 105 -12.32 -1.00 6.52
C GLY A 105 -10.92 -0.57 6.98
N VAL A 106 -10.06 -1.50 7.42
CA VAL A 106 -8.70 -1.19 7.84
C VAL A 106 -7.71 -1.60 6.76
N LEU A 107 -6.98 -0.62 6.23
CA LEU A 107 -5.86 -0.84 5.32
C LEU A 107 -4.58 -1.01 6.13
N LYS A 108 -4.05 -2.23 6.16
CA LYS A 108 -2.85 -2.58 6.92
C LYS A 108 -1.67 -2.88 6.02
N VAL A 109 -0.59 -2.11 6.17
CA VAL A 109 0.67 -2.31 5.46
C VAL A 109 1.73 -2.84 6.41
N LYS A 110 2.31 -4.00 6.10
CA LYS A 110 3.39 -4.61 6.87
C LYS A 110 4.71 -4.48 6.12
N VAL A 111 5.67 -3.78 6.72
CA VAL A 111 6.97 -3.50 6.14
C VAL A 111 8.06 -4.13 6.99
N LYS A 112 8.93 -4.92 6.36
CA LYS A 112 10.15 -5.40 7.00
C LYS A 112 11.24 -4.34 6.88
N ARG A 113 11.82 -3.96 8.03
CA ARG A 113 13.04 -3.16 8.11
C ARG A 113 14.27 -4.06 8.17
N LYS A 114 15.31 -3.66 7.49
CA LYS A 114 16.64 -4.25 7.64
C LYS A 114 17.62 -3.13 8.00
N VAL A 115 18.01 -3.10 9.27
CA VAL A 115 18.98 -2.16 9.80
C VAL A 115 20.35 -2.80 9.67
N PRO A 116 21.34 -2.19 8.99
CA PRO A 116 22.71 -2.69 8.92
C PRO A 116 23.42 -2.52 10.26
N GLU A 117 24.46 -3.30 10.51
CA GLU A 117 25.29 -3.18 11.73
C GLU A 117 26.01 -1.83 11.79
N ILE A 118 26.42 -1.32 10.63
CA ILE A 118 27.02 0.01 10.47
C ILE A 118 26.12 0.80 9.56
N GLY A 119 25.56 1.88 10.07
CA GLY A 119 24.68 2.79 9.34
C GLY A 119 25.34 4.13 9.07
N THR A 120 24.77 4.88 8.15
CA THR A 120 25.09 6.28 7.93
C THR A 120 24.34 7.15 8.96
N CYS A 121 24.90 8.31 9.32
CA CYS A 121 24.25 9.27 10.21
C CYS A 121 23.45 10.31 9.40
N ASP A 122 22.81 9.89 8.32
CA ASP A 122 21.95 10.71 7.49
C ASP A 122 20.50 10.30 7.71
N MET A 123 19.69 11.23 8.14
CA MET A 123 18.24 11.01 8.20
C MET A 123 17.70 10.80 6.80
N ALA A 124 16.75 9.90 6.64
CA ALA A 124 16.20 9.56 5.36
C ALA A 124 14.72 9.20 5.45
N GLU A 125 14.02 9.41 4.36
CA GLU A 125 12.61 9.11 4.22
C GLU A 125 12.39 8.25 2.99
N TRP A 126 11.40 7.38 3.06
CA TRP A 126 10.93 6.56 1.94
C TRP A 126 9.42 6.64 1.83
N THR A 127 8.96 6.66 0.60
CA THR A 127 7.55 6.49 0.28
C THR A 127 7.32 5.09 -0.28
N VAL A 128 6.46 4.33 0.38
CA VAL A 128 5.89 3.09 -0.17
C VAL A 128 4.69 3.47 -1.00
N MET A 129 4.70 3.16 -2.30
CA MET A 129 3.61 3.43 -3.23
C MET A 129 2.96 2.11 -3.66
N PHE A 130 1.64 2.08 -3.72
CA PHE A 130 0.89 0.96 -4.28
C PHE A 130 -0.52 1.38 -4.71
N GLU A 131 -1.10 0.56 -5.57
CA GLU A 131 -2.42 0.76 -6.15
C GLU A 131 -3.49 -0.01 -5.38
N ILE A 132 -4.67 0.59 -5.25
CA ILE A 132 -5.91 -0.06 -4.78
C ILE A 132 -7.06 0.28 -5.72
N SER A 133 -8.17 -0.45 -5.65
CA SER A 133 -9.37 -0.07 -6.38
C SER A 133 -10.08 1.12 -5.72
N LYS A 134 -10.88 1.86 -6.48
CA LYS A 134 -11.76 2.92 -5.94
C LYS A 134 -12.72 2.37 -4.88
N GLU A 135 -13.20 1.13 -5.05
CA GLU A 135 -14.07 0.46 -4.09
C GLU A 135 -13.36 0.23 -2.74
N GLU A 136 -12.12 -0.29 -2.77
CA GLU A 136 -11.31 -0.43 -1.56
C GLU A 136 -11.05 0.93 -0.92
N ALA A 137 -10.64 1.94 -1.70
CA ALA A 137 -10.35 3.29 -1.21
C ALA A 137 -11.54 3.91 -0.48
N SER A 138 -12.73 3.86 -1.09
CA SER A 138 -13.97 4.40 -0.50
C SER A 138 -14.40 3.70 0.79
N SER A 139 -13.91 2.48 1.02
CA SER A 139 -14.24 1.66 2.18
C SER A 139 -13.20 1.79 3.31
N ILE A 140 -12.13 2.57 3.13
CA ILE A 140 -11.12 2.78 4.18
C ILE A 140 -11.69 3.64 5.30
N VAL A 141 -11.68 3.10 6.51
CA VAL A 141 -12.06 3.79 7.75
C VAL A 141 -10.83 4.09 8.60
N ASP A 142 -9.81 3.24 8.50
CA ASP A 142 -8.57 3.36 9.27
C ASP A 142 -7.37 2.81 8.48
N THR A 143 -6.17 3.30 8.82
CA THR A 143 -4.92 2.88 8.20
C THR A 143 -3.90 2.46 9.26
N LYS A 144 -3.11 1.43 8.98
CA LYS A 144 -2.13 0.92 9.93
C LYS A 144 -0.82 0.48 9.27
N LEU A 145 0.29 1.10 9.67
CA LEU A 145 1.64 0.63 9.38
C LEU A 145 2.11 -0.34 10.48
N VAL A 146 2.72 -1.46 10.09
CA VAL A 146 3.38 -2.41 10.98
C VAL A 146 4.81 -2.64 10.52
N LEU A 147 5.78 -2.18 11.28
CA LEU A 147 7.20 -2.44 11.07
C LEU A 147 7.61 -3.75 11.76
N VAL A 148 8.40 -4.60 11.07
CA VAL A 148 8.89 -5.92 11.55
C VAL A 148 10.33 -6.16 11.13
#